data_26384e9955456cdea1e1ad67fae10658
#
_entry.id   26384e9955456cdea1e1ad67fae10658
#
_cell.length_a   1.000
_cell.length_b   1.000
_cell.length_c   1.000
_cell.angle_alpha   90.00
_cell.angle_beta   90.00
_cell.angle_gamma   90.00
#
_symmetry.space_group_name_H-M   'P 1'
#
loop_
_entity.id
_entity.type
_entity.pdbx_description
1 polymer ?
#
loop_
_entity_poly.entity_id
_entity_poly.type
_entity_poly.pdbx_seq_one_letter_code
_entity_poly.pdbx_strand_id
1 'polypeptide(L)'
;MDAHTAAPALAVRGVSKTYRLWATPGSRLWVPLLYRMAGGVPLPRLAHWLRERAQARIHEHPALSEVNFSLRRGEALGIIGHNGSGKSTLLQIVAGVLEPTRGSVQVNGRVAALLELGSGFNPELTGRENVRVNAAILGLSPAQVAERMDDIIAFADIGSYIDEPVKTYSSGMALRLAFAVQVHTDPDILIVDEALAVGDAAFQAKAMARIEQVLARGTTLLFVGHDLAVLKAFCHRAMLLERGKVVMEGLPEDVITEYLHRAHTQNLSKLGYQQQGQELQRLDDGFGFDDVRVLEASVNGVAHVAVGYDAPLEFVLRVRLRPDVVHPLMIFDLMDTRGMQLCGRRIRMPRVAVAGEVTVRVSMRASLQMGVYRVRMRLLDSDSVQQHVVLARQEGSPSLEVVDDNREVFTGLFNLPMQVEVGA
;
A
#
# COMPACT_ATOMS: atom_id res chain seq x y z
N MET A 1 34.97 9.05 -6.53
CA MET A 1 35.15 8.80 -5.07
C MET A 1 33.95 8.02 -4.60
N ASP A 2 34.21 6.81 -4.16
CA ASP A 2 33.28 5.69 -4.11
C ASP A 2 32.14 5.83 -3.10
N ALA A 3 30.90 5.91 -3.61
CA ALA A 3 29.65 5.90 -2.83
C ALA A 3 29.20 4.46 -2.44
N HIS A 4 30.13 3.48 -2.36
CA HIS A 4 29.75 2.06 -2.41
C HIS A 4 29.97 1.23 -1.14
N THR A 5 30.21 1.82 0.04
CA THR A 5 30.56 1.02 1.23
C THR A 5 29.79 1.35 2.52
N ALA A 6 28.71 2.09 2.49
CA ALA A 6 27.89 2.25 3.70
C ALA A 6 27.01 0.99 3.89
N ALA A 7 27.11 0.35 5.06
CA ALA A 7 26.26 -0.79 5.41
C ALA A 7 24.77 -0.40 5.27
N PRO A 8 23.92 -1.27 4.68
CA PRO A 8 22.50 -1.00 4.52
C PRO A 8 21.83 -0.82 5.90
N ALA A 9 20.79 0.00 5.97
CA ALA A 9 19.97 0.13 7.19
C ALA A 9 19.26 -1.19 7.50
N LEU A 10 18.79 -1.87 6.45
CA LEU A 10 18.13 -3.16 6.56
C LEU A 10 18.62 -4.09 5.44
N ALA A 11 18.95 -5.34 5.78
CA ALA A 11 19.27 -6.39 4.82
C ALA A 11 18.49 -7.67 5.16
N VAL A 12 17.71 -8.16 4.22
CA VAL A 12 16.93 -9.41 4.27
C VAL A 12 17.55 -10.38 3.28
N ARG A 13 18.01 -11.55 3.77
CA ARG A 13 18.76 -12.51 2.94
C ARG A 13 18.14 -13.90 3.03
N GLY A 14 17.56 -14.40 1.95
CA GLY A 14 17.02 -15.74 1.82
C GLY A 14 15.92 -16.07 2.85
N VAL A 15 15.18 -15.06 3.31
CA VAL A 15 14.19 -15.24 4.37
C VAL A 15 13.05 -16.10 3.89
N SER A 16 12.84 -17.20 4.61
CA SER A 16 11.74 -18.13 4.42
C SER A 16 11.03 -18.36 5.74
N LYS A 17 9.72 -18.46 5.73
CA LYS A 17 8.88 -18.77 6.88
C LYS A 17 7.86 -19.82 6.54
N THR A 18 7.89 -20.92 7.28
CA THR A 18 6.89 -22.00 7.18
C THR A 18 6.21 -22.17 8.53
N TYR A 19 4.89 -22.01 8.54
CA TYR A 19 4.07 -22.32 9.70
C TYR A 19 3.72 -23.81 9.72
N ARG A 20 3.81 -24.44 10.89
CA ARG A 20 3.41 -25.82 11.10
C ARG A 20 2.07 -25.84 11.82
N LEU A 21 1.06 -26.28 11.11
CA LEU A 21 -0.28 -26.47 11.64
C LEU A 21 -0.48 -27.93 12.02
N TRP A 22 -0.90 -28.18 13.25
CA TRP A 22 -1.19 -29.52 13.71
C TRP A 22 -2.59 -29.95 13.27
N ALA A 23 -2.72 -31.12 12.66
CA ALA A 23 -4.02 -31.62 12.17
C ALA A 23 -5.06 -31.77 13.29
N THR A 24 -4.62 -32.06 14.50
CA THR A 24 -5.46 -32.13 15.70
C THR A 24 -4.69 -31.60 16.91
N PRO A 25 -5.36 -31.12 18.00
CA PRO A 25 -4.68 -30.68 19.21
C PRO A 25 -3.76 -31.75 19.82
N GLY A 26 -4.17 -33.02 19.76
CA GLY A 26 -3.37 -34.17 20.24
C GLY A 26 -2.11 -34.41 19.38
N SER A 27 -2.09 -33.99 18.12
CA SER A 27 -0.92 -34.15 17.23
C SER A 27 0.30 -33.39 17.76
N ARG A 28 0.09 -32.32 18.53
CA ARG A 28 1.15 -31.53 19.17
C ARG A 28 2.00 -32.37 20.16
N LEU A 29 1.38 -33.36 20.80
CA LEU A 29 2.05 -34.29 21.72
C LEU A 29 2.58 -35.53 21.00
N TRP A 30 1.75 -36.13 20.13
CA TRP A 30 2.07 -37.38 19.48
C TRP A 30 3.16 -37.27 18.37
N VAL A 31 3.26 -36.17 17.67
CA VAL A 31 4.24 -36.04 16.61
C VAL A 31 5.68 -36.00 17.11
N PRO A 32 6.05 -35.23 18.15
CA PRO A 32 7.40 -35.30 18.72
C PRO A 32 7.73 -36.68 19.26
N LEU A 33 6.73 -37.38 19.87
CA LEU A 33 6.91 -38.74 20.35
C LEU A 33 7.19 -39.71 19.22
N LEU A 34 6.45 -39.66 18.12
CA LEU A 34 6.68 -40.46 16.91
C LEU A 34 8.04 -40.24 16.32
N TYR A 35 8.51 -38.98 16.24
CA TYR A 35 9.87 -38.66 15.76
C TYR A 35 10.94 -39.24 16.70
N ARG A 36 10.73 -39.15 18.02
CA ARG A 36 11.66 -39.68 19.01
C ARG A 36 11.73 -41.22 18.94
N MET A 37 10.57 -41.88 18.80
CA MET A 37 10.49 -43.31 18.56
C MET A 37 11.18 -43.71 17.26
N ALA A 38 10.96 -42.97 16.17
CA ALA A 38 11.61 -43.26 14.88
C ALA A 38 13.14 -43.11 14.92
N GLY A 39 13.68 -42.28 15.85
CA GLY A 39 15.12 -42.14 16.07
C GLY A 39 15.76 -43.29 16.88
N GLY A 40 14.96 -44.02 17.69
CA GLY A 40 15.42 -45.12 18.54
C GLY A 40 15.23 -46.52 17.93
N VAL A 41 14.52 -46.63 16.78
CA VAL A 41 14.21 -47.96 16.17
C VAL A 41 15.31 -48.35 15.19
N PRO A 42 15.95 -49.52 15.35
CA PRO A 42 17.02 -49.95 14.45
C PRO A 42 16.54 -50.50 13.08
N LEU A 43 15.22 -50.60 12.89
CA LEU A 43 14.59 -51.09 11.65
C LEU A 43 14.25 -49.92 10.71
N PRO A 44 14.93 -49.73 9.59
CA PRO A 44 14.76 -48.55 8.71
C PRO A 44 13.33 -48.40 8.15
N ARG A 45 12.65 -49.50 7.84
CA ARG A 45 11.25 -49.50 7.37
C ARG A 45 10.26 -49.02 8.42
N LEU A 46 10.42 -49.39 9.69
CA LEU A 46 9.58 -48.95 10.76
C LEU A 46 9.86 -47.49 11.16
N ALA A 47 11.13 -47.11 11.17
CA ALA A 47 11.51 -45.70 11.37
C ALA A 47 10.94 -44.79 10.29
N HIS A 48 10.95 -45.25 9.03
CA HIS A 48 10.37 -44.50 7.90
C HIS A 48 8.84 -44.35 8.06
N TRP A 49 8.15 -45.44 8.34
CA TRP A 49 6.70 -45.46 8.60
C TRP A 49 6.28 -44.52 9.74
N LEU A 50 7.04 -44.52 10.85
CA LEU A 50 6.78 -43.61 11.97
C LEU A 50 6.96 -42.13 11.56
N ARG A 51 7.98 -41.81 10.75
CA ARG A 51 8.21 -40.46 10.24
C ARG A 51 7.09 -40.01 9.29
N GLU A 52 6.67 -40.87 8.36
CA GLU A 52 5.57 -40.58 7.45
C GLU A 52 4.27 -40.33 8.23
N ARG A 53 3.98 -41.15 9.25
CA ARG A 53 2.78 -40.99 10.09
C ARG A 53 2.84 -39.73 10.96
N ALA A 54 4.01 -39.29 11.37
CA ALA A 54 4.23 -38.00 12.02
C ALA A 54 4.01 -36.84 11.05
N GLN A 55 4.58 -36.95 9.85
CA GLN A 55 4.52 -35.93 8.80
C GLN A 55 3.10 -35.72 8.26
N ALA A 56 2.31 -36.80 8.12
CA ALA A 56 0.91 -36.75 7.70
C ALA A 56 0.00 -35.95 8.70
N ARG A 57 0.47 -35.69 9.90
CA ARG A 57 -0.25 -34.91 10.93
C ARG A 57 0.20 -33.46 11.04
N ILE A 58 1.12 -33.05 10.20
CA ILE A 58 1.63 -31.67 10.11
C ILE A 58 1.26 -31.12 8.74
N HIS A 59 0.50 -30.04 8.74
CA HIS A 59 0.30 -29.24 7.54
C HIS A 59 1.31 -28.08 7.55
N GLU A 60 2.26 -28.11 6.65
CA GLU A 60 3.21 -27.02 6.47
C GLU A 60 2.60 -25.97 5.52
N HIS A 61 2.53 -24.75 6.02
CA HIS A 61 2.07 -23.60 5.25
C HIS A 61 3.24 -22.63 5.02
N PRO A 62 3.85 -22.63 3.83
CA PRO A 62 4.92 -21.70 3.51
C PRO A 62 4.32 -20.30 3.33
N ALA A 63 4.63 -19.39 4.26
CA ALA A 63 4.19 -18.01 4.22
C ALA A 63 5.17 -17.11 3.47
N LEU A 64 6.49 -17.43 3.54
CA LEU A 64 7.55 -16.73 2.81
C LEU A 64 8.54 -17.76 2.24
N SER A 65 9.06 -17.47 1.06
CA SER A 65 10.03 -18.31 0.35
C SER A 65 11.14 -17.48 -0.27
N GLU A 66 12.34 -17.56 0.30
CA GLU A 66 13.59 -16.96 -0.20
C GLU A 66 13.49 -15.46 -0.53
N VAL A 67 12.87 -14.69 0.36
CA VAL A 67 12.75 -13.25 0.19
C VAL A 67 14.11 -12.58 0.41
N ASN A 68 14.51 -11.75 -0.56
CA ASN A 68 15.76 -11.00 -0.55
C ASN A 68 15.51 -9.55 -0.92
N PHE A 69 15.95 -8.61 -0.09
CA PHE A 69 16.03 -7.19 -0.41
C PHE A 69 16.92 -6.46 0.59
N SER A 70 17.31 -5.24 0.26
CA SER A 70 18.04 -4.37 1.16
C SER A 70 17.57 -2.93 1.04
N LEU A 71 17.66 -2.18 2.14
CA LEU A 71 17.38 -0.75 2.18
C LEU A 71 18.64 0.02 2.60
N ARG A 72 18.95 1.06 1.85
CA ARG A 72 19.97 2.04 2.24
C ARG A 72 19.39 2.99 3.28
N ARG A 73 20.26 3.68 4.01
CA ARG A 73 19.81 4.75 4.92
C ARG A 73 19.10 5.85 4.15
N GLY A 74 17.93 6.28 4.65
CA GLY A 74 17.08 7.28 4.01
C GLY A 74 16.31 6.79 2.79
N GLU A 75 16.41 5.51 2.43
CA GLU A 75 15.62 4.93 1.35
C GLU A 75 14.22 4.54 1.83
N ALA A 76 13.22 4.70 0.96
CA ALA A 76 11.85 4.28 1.21
C ALA A 76 11.45 3.16 0.24
N LEU A 77 11.11 1.98 0.78
CA LEU A 77 10.62 0.81 0.05
C LEU A 77 9.16 0.53 0.41
N GLY A 78 8.32 0.45 -0.60
CA GLY A 78 6.94 -0.01 -0.45
C GLY A 78 6.78 -1.49 -0.79
N ILE A 79 6.03 -2.24 0.00
CA ILE A 79 5.67 -3.64 -0.27
C ILE A 79 4.17 -3.73 -0.50
N ILE A 80 3.78 -4.19 -1.67
CA ILE A 80 2.39 -4.43 -2.02
C ILE A 80 2.14 -5.90 -2.34
N GLY A 81 0.89 -6.32 -2.26
CA GLY A 81 0.44 -7.68 -2.57
C GLY A 81 -0.93 -7.97 -1.99
N HIS A 82 -1.59 -9.01 -2.48
CA HIS A 82 -2.91 -9.42 -1.99
C HIS A 82 -2.88 -9.87 -0.53
N ASN A 83 -4.06 -9.94 0.10
CA ASN A 83 -4.19 -10.54 1.43
C ASN A 83 -3.71 -11.99 1.38
N GLY A 84 -2.92 -12.39 2.40
CA GLY A 84 -2.28 -13.70 2.43
C GLY A 84 -1.01 -13.83 1.58
N SER A 85 -0.48 -12.75 1.00
CA SER A 85 0.79 -12.81 0.24
C SER A 85 2.04 -12.94 1.12
N GLY A 86 1.92 -12.76 2.45
CA GLY A 86 3.03 -12.87 3.39
C GLY A 86 3.54 -11.53 3.95
N LYS A 87 2.92 -10.39 3.60
CA LYS A 87 3.36 -9.04 4.01
C LYS A 87 3.52 -8.89 5.52
N SER A 88 2.47 -9.18 6.29
CA SER A 88 2.52 -9.05 7.76
C SER A 88 3.54 -10.00 8.39
N THR A 89 3.71 -11.22 7.85
CA THR A 89 4.74 -12.16 8.28
C THR A 89 6.15 -11.59 8.04
N LEU A 90 6.37 -10.97 6.88
CA LEU A 90 7.65 -10.33 6.55
C LEU A 90 7.94 -9.17 7.48
N LEU A 91 6.95 -8.31 7.74
CA LEU A 91 7.09 -7.19 8.67
C LEU A 91 7.42 -7.64 10.09
N GLN A 92 6.72 -8.65 10.62
CA GLN A 92 7.01 -9.19 11.95
C GLN A 92 8.44 -9.76 12.05
N ILE A 93 8.94 -10.36 10.97
CA ILE A 93 10.34 -10.84 10.92
C ILE A 93 11.31 -9.68 10.89
N VAL A 94 11.05 -8.64 10.09
CA VAL A 94 11.91 -7.44 10.01
C VAL A 94 11.89 -6.66 11.32
N ALA A 95 10.74 -6.57 11.98
CA ALA A 95 10.60 -5.94 13.30
C ALA A 95 11.21 -6.76 14.45
N GLY A 96 11.69 -7.99 14.18
CA GLY A 96 12.27 -8.86 15.20
C GLY A 96 11.27 -9.55 16.14
N VAL A 97 9.96 -9.45 15.84
CA VAL A 97 8.90 -10.10 16.61
C VAL A 97 8.78 -11.59 16.27
N LEU A 98 9.13 -11.97 15.05
CA LEU A 98 9.02 -13.32 14.54
C LEU A 98 10.35 -13.78 13.94
N GLU A 99 10.83 -14.97 14.35
CA GLU A 99 12.02 -15.56 13.76
C GLU A 99 11.71 -16.22 12.40
N PRO A 100 12.58 -16.04 11.38
CA PRO A 100 12.46 -16.76 10.12
C PRO A 100 12.76 -18.26 10.32
N THR A 101 12.21 -19.12 9.46
CA THR A 101 12.56 -20.55 9.44
C THR A 101 13.92 -20.79 8.79
N ARG A 102 14.27 -19.96 7.80
CA ARG A 102 15.59 -19.92 7.12
C ARG A 102 15.91 -18.50 6.72
N GLY A 103 17.20 -18.25 6.48
CA GLY A 103 17.70 -16.92 6.12
C GLY A 103 18.00 -16.05 7.32
N SER A 104 18.27 -14.80 7.08
CA SER A 104 18.64 -13.83 8.12
C SER A 104 18.14 -12.44 7.81
N VAL A 105 17.89 -11.66 8.86
CA VAL A 105 17.62 -10.23 8.79
C VAL A 105 18.68 -9.49 9.59
N GLN A 106 19.29 -8.51 8.99
CA GLN A 106 20.23 -7.61 9.64
C GLN A 106 19.64 -6.22 9.66
N VAL A 107 19.52 -5.66 10.85
CA VAL A 107 18.99 -4.31 11.11
C VAL A 107 20.10 -3.47 11.72
N ASN A 108 20.40 -2.31 11.14
CA ASN A 108 21.44 -1.41 11.58
C ASN A 108 20.82 -0.06 12.01
N GLY A 109 20.36 0.01 13.25
CA GLY A 109 19.73 1.18 13.83
C GLY A 109 18.49 0.86 14.66
N ARG A 110 17.86 1.90 15.19
CA ARG A 110 16.58 1.80 15.93
C ARG A 110 15.41 1.61 14.98
N VAL A 111 14.55 0.65 15.30
CA VAL A 111 13.30 0.39 14.54
C VAL A 111 12.13 0.90 15.34
N ALA A 112 11.31 1.73 14.71
CA ALA A 112 9.94 1.98 15.15
C ALA A 112 8.98 1.24 14.21
N ALA A 113 8.15 0.35 14.77
CA ALA A 113 7.22 -0.45 14.00
C ALA A 113 5.78 -0.12 14.39
N LEU A 114 4.99 0.41 13.46
CA LEU A 114 3.60 0.75 13.66
C LEU A 114 2.64 -0.45 13.48
N LEU A 115 3.17 -1.68 13.59
CA LEU A 115 2.45 -2.92 13.31
C LEU A 115 1.40 -3.29 14.35
N GLU A 116 1.73 -3.03 15.60
CA GLU A 116 0.91 -3.42 16.76
C GLU A 116 0.88 -2.27 17.75
N LEU A 117 0.32 -1.13 17.29
CA LEU A 117 0.20 0.06 18.12
C LEU A 117 -0.54 -0.23 19.44
N GLY A 118 0.14 0.00 20.55
CA GLY A 118 -0.43 -0.19 21.88
C GLY A 118 -0.36 -1.61 22.46
N SER A 119 0.12 -2.61 21.71
CA SER A 119 0.26 -3.99 22.24
C SER A 119 1.24 -4.09 23.42
N GLY A 120 2.19 -3.16 23.51
CA GLY A 120 3.15 -3.06 24.62
C GLY A 120 2.67 -2.24 25.82
N PHE A 121 1.44 -1.71 25.80
CA PHE A 121 0.92 -0.95 26.90
C PHE A 121 0.43 -1.86 28.05
N ASN A 122 0.81 -1.51 29.28
CA ASN A 122 0.25 -2.13 30.47
C ASN A 122 -1.04 -1.39 30.85
N PRO A 123 -2.22 -2.06 30.84
CA PRO A 123 -3.49 -1.42 31.15
C PRO A 123 -3.60 -0.82 32.56
N GLU A 124 -2.82 -1.33 33.50
CA GLU A 124 -2.83 -0.88 34.90
C GLU A 124 -1.98 0.39 35.14
N LEU A 125 -1.08 0.71 34.22
CA LEU A 125 -0.25 1.91 34.30
C LEU A 125 -0.94 3.09 33.64
N THR A 126 -0.59 4.31 34.10
CA THR A 126 -1.03 5.57 33.47
C THR A 126 -0.45 5.70 32.05
N GLY A 127 -1.01 6.58 31.22
CA GLY A 127 -0.47 6.91 29.93
C GLY A 127 0.98 7.38 30.01
N ARG A 128 1.28 8.25 30.96
CA ARG A 128 2.64 8.79 31.18
C ARG A 128 3.64 7.69 31.55
N GLU A 129 3.25 6.76 32.38
CA GLU A 129 4.09 5.60 32.74
C GLU A 129 4.31 4.68 31.54
N ASN A 130 3.26 4.41 30.75
CA ASN A 130 3.36 3.65 29.53
C ASN A 130 4.29 4.32 28.49
N VAL A 131 4.26 5.65 28.35
CA VAL A 131 5.21 6.40 27.51
C VAL A 131 6.64 6.12 27.96
N ARG A 132 6.94 6.19 29.27
CA ARG A 132 8.29 5.93 29.80
C ARG A 132 8.76 4.51 29.50
N VAL A 133 7.90 3.52 29.77
CA VAL A 133 8.24 2.11 29.55
C VAL A 133 8.46 1.81 28.06
N ASN A 134 7.53 2.25 27.20
CA ASN A 134 7.63 1.96 25.76
C ASN A 134 8.79 2.70 25.09
N ALA A 135 9.02 3.98 25.43
CA ALA A 135 10.15 4.72 24.91
C ALA A 135 11.50 4.10 25.34
N ALA A 136 11.59 3.57 26.58
CA ALA A 136 12.77 2.84 27.03
C ALA A 136 12.95 1.51 26.28
N ILE A 137 11.90 0.77 25.99
CA ILE A 137 11.93 -0.46 25.17
C ILE A 137 12.43 -0.12 23.75
N LEU A 138 12.05 1.03 23.21
CA LEU A 138 12.49 1.54 21.92
C LEU A 138 13.93 2.15 21.96
N GLY A 139 14.60 2.05 23.09
CA GLY A 139 16.02 2.41 23.23
C GLY A 139 16.29 3.86 23.60
N LEU A 140 15.30 4.62 24.09
CA LEU A 140 15.53 5.97 24.63
C LEU A 140 16.04 5.90 26.09
N SER A 141 17.01 6.74 26.42
CA SER A 141 17.42 6.94 27.81
C SER A 141 16.35 7.70 28.60
N PRO A 142 16.31 7.58 29.94
CA PRO A 142 15.38 8.33 30.78
C PRO A 142 15.42 9.86 30.56
N ALA A 143 16.60 10.41 30.28
CA ALA A 143 16.77 11.84 29.98
C ALA A 143 16.11 12.22 28.65
N GLN A 144 16.30 11.40 27.60
CA GLN A 144 15.66 11.59 26.30
C GLN A 144 14.14 11.44 26.36
N VAL A 145 13.64 10.51 27.19
CA VAL A 145 12.20 10.36 27.42
C VAL A 145 11.62 11.61 28.11
N ALA A 146 12.31 12.15 29.13
CA ALA A 146 11.87 13.33 29.83
C ALA A 146 11.83 14.56 28.90
N GLU A 147 12.82 14.73 28.03
CA GLU A 147 12.90 15.81 27.04
C GLU A 147 11.72 15.80 26.05
N ARG A 148 11.26 14.62 25.66
CA ARG A 148 10.24 14.43 24.61
C ARG A 148 8.84 14.21 25.16
N MET A 149 8.69 14.09 26.48
CA MET A 149 7.42 13.73 27.11
C MET A 149 6.30 14.70 26.74
N ASP A 150 6.57 16.01 26.82
CA ASP A 150 5.56 17.03 26.55
C ASP A 150 5.15 17.04 25.07
N ASP A 151 6.10 16.83 24.15
CA ASP A 151 5.82 16.71 22.71
C ASP A 151 4.96 15.49 22.40
N ILE A 152 5.26 14.34 23.03
CA ILE A 152 4.48 13.11 22.88
C ILE A 152 3.05 13.32 23.36
N ILE A 153 2.87 13.94 24.54
CA ILE A 153 1.56 14.20 25.13
C ILE A 153 0.76 15.19 24.24
N ALA A 154 1.38 16.29 23.83
CA ALA A 154 0.77 17.27 22.96
C ALA A 154 0.39 16.70 21.59
N PHE A 155 1.20 15.77 21.07
CA PHE A 155 0.89 15.09 19.83
C PHE A 155 -0.28 14.10 19.98
N ALA A 156 -0.30 13.31 21.05
CA ALA A 156 -1.36 12.32 21.31
C ALA A 156 -2.73 12.97 21.49
N ASP A 157 -2.78 14.19 22.01
CA ASP A 157 -3.99 15.00 22.20
C ASP A 157 -5.11 14.22 22.93
N ILE A 158 -4.76 13.65 24.10
CA ILE A 158 -5.67 12.89 24.95
C ILE A 158 -6.03 13.63 26.25
N GLY A 159 -5.56 14.86 26.40
CA GLY A 159 -5.86 15.75 27.54
C GLY A 159 -5.42 15.17 28.89
N SER A 160 -6.23 15.35 29.91
CA SER A 160 -5.97 14.92 31.29
C SER A 160 -5.90 13.39 31.46
N TYR A 161 -6.38 12.62 30.48
CA TYR A 161 -6.32 11.16 30.53
C TYR A 161 -4.90 10.61 30.59
N ILE A 162 -3.88 11.42 30.23
CA ILE A 162 -2.48 10.98 30.28
C ILE A 162 -2.05 10.49 31.68
N ASP A 163 -2.66 10.99 32.72
CA ASP A 163 -2.37 10.62 34.11
C ASP A 163 -3.35 9.55 34.67
N GLU A 164 -4.30 9.08 33.82
CA GLU A 164 -5.21 7.97 34.14
C GLU A 164 -4.68 6.62 33.61
N PRO A 165 -5.08 5.48 34.24
CA PRO A 165 -4.72 4.15 33.76
C PRO A 165 -5.22 3.89 32.33
N VAL A 166 -4.39 3.26 31.48
CA VAL A 166 -4.72 3.01 30.06
C VAL A 166 -5.97 2.14 29.87
N LYS A 167 -6.34 1.29 30.86
CA LYS A 167 -7.60 0.55 30.83
C LYS A 167 -8.85 1.42 30.76
N THR A 168 -8.76 2.70 31.10
CA THR A 168 -9.86 3.67 31.01
C THR A 168 -9.93 4.37 29.63
N TYR A 169 -8.93 4.13 28.77
CA TYR A 169 -8.86 4.79 27.46
C TYR A 169 -9.84 4.15 26.47
N SER A 170 -10.32 4.96 25.54
CA SER A 170 -10.87 4.43 24.30
C SER A 170 -9.77 3.80 23.47
N SER A 171 -10.12 2.87 22.57
CA SER A 171 -9.15 2.30 21.63
C SER A 171 -8.42 3.36 20.81
N GLY A 172 -9.14 4.42 20.40
CA GLY A 172 -8.54 5.56 19.68
C GLY A 172 -7.51 6.32 20.51
N MET A 173 -7.77 6.57 21.80
CA MET A 173 -6.81 7.25 22.69
C MET A 173 -5.54 6.42 22.89
N ALA A 174 -5.69 5.13 23.13
CA ALA A 174 -4.55 4.22 23.28
C ALA A 174 -3.69 4.17 22.00
N LEU A 175 -4.33 4.09 20.83
CA LEU A 175 -3.66 4.11 19.53
C LEU A 175 -2.96 5.44 19.25
N ARG A 176 -3.58 6.60 19.56
CA ARG A 176 -2.97 7.93 19.41
C ARG A 176 -1.71 8.07 20.27
N LEU A 177 -1.77 7.63 21.53
CA LEU A 177 -0.63 7.68 22.43
C LEU A 177 0.49 6.75 21.97
N ALA A 178 0.18 5.52 21.56
CA ALA A 178 1.15 4.57 21.04
C ALA A 178 1.86 5.07 19.78
N PHE A 179 1.10 5.63 18.84
CA PHE A 179 1.65 6.27 17.65
C PHE A 179 2.57 7.45 18.02
N ALA A 180 2.12 8.33 18.92
CA ALA A 180 2.92 9.47 19.38
C ALA A 180 4.28 9.04 19.94
N VAL A 181 4.32 7.99 20.75
CA VAL A 181 5.58 7.44 21.28
C VAL A 181 6.48 7.01 20.13
N GLN A 182 5.99 6.21 19.20
CA GLN A 182 6.77 5.64 18.09
C GLN A 182 7.42 6.71 17.21
N VAL A 183 6.66 7.74 16.82
CA VAL A 183 7.16 8.78 15.89
C VAL A 183 8.03 9.86 16.56
N HIS A 184 8.11 9.85 17.91
CA HIS A 184 8.98 10.78 18.67
C HIS A 184 10.27 10.10 19.20
N THR A 185 10.50 8.82 18.84
CA THR A 185 11.75 8.13 19.21
C THR A 185 12.91 8.43 18.27
N ASP A 186 12.73 9.24 17.23
CA ASP A 186 13.70 9.48 16.14
C ASP A 186 14.31 8.15 15.65
N PRO A 187 13.51 7.29 15.00
CA PRO A 187 13.99 5.99 14.55
C PRO A 187 14.90 6.11 13.33
N ASP A 188 15.86 5.19 13.21
CA ASP A 188 16.65 5.03 11.99
C ASP A 188 15.84 4.35 10.88
N ILE A 189 14.92 3.46 11.29
CA ILE A 189 14.02 2.72 10.39
C ILE A 189 12.60 2.82 10.92
N LEU A 190 11.70 3.31 10.09
CA LEU A 190 10.27 3.36 10.36
C LEU A 190 9.55 2.29 9.53
N ILE A 191 8.88 1.38 10.21
CA ILE A 191 8.03 0.35 9.59
C ILE A 191 6.58 0.77 9.73
N VAL A 192 5.89 0.93 8.60
CA VAL A 192 4.51 1.38 8.54
C VAL A 192 3.67 0.31 7.86
N ASP A 193 2.62 -0.14 8.53
CA ASP A 193 1.60 -1.05 8.00
C ASP A 193 0.31 -0.29 7.69
N GLU A 194 -0.67 -0.96 7.12
CA GLU A 194 -2.02 -0.46 6.82
C GLU A 194 -2.69 0.32 7.97
N ALA A 195 -2.16 0.19 9.18
CA ALA A 195 -2.64 0.86 10.40
C ALA A 195 -2.48 2.39 10.43
N LEU A 196 -2.10 3.06 9.32
CA LEU A 196 -2.13 4.54 9.24
C LEU A 196 -3.55 5.13 9.36
N ALA A 197 -4.59 4.34 9.22
CA ALA A 197 -5.98 4.74 9.46
C ALA A 197 -6.31 4.85 10.96
N VAL A 198 -5.36 5.33 11.78
CA VAL A 198 -5.49 5.46 13.23
C VAL A 198 -6.19 6.77 13.60
N GLY A 199 -7.22 6.68 14.44
CA GLY A 199 -7.92 7.86 14.94
C GLY A 199 -8.93 8.44 13.94
N ASP A 200 -9.29 9.70 14.16
CA ASP A 200 -10.14 10.47 13.25
C ASP A 200 -9.34 11.13 12.11
N ALA A 201 -10.04 11.73 11.16
CA ALA A 201 -9.43 12.36 9.99
C ALA A 201 -8.40 13.45 10.35
N ALA A 202 -8.64 14.19 11.45
CA ALA A 202 -7.73 15.24 11.91
C ALA A 202 -6.42 14.64 12.44
N PHE A 203 -6.51 13.55 13.22
CA PHE A 203 -5.32 12.85 13.71
C PHE A 203 -4.56 12.16 12.58
N GLN A 204 -5.27 11.58 11.61
CA GLN A 204 -4.63 10.98 10.42
C GLN A 204 -3.81 12.00 9.63
N ALA A 205 -4.35 13.21 9.39
CA ALA A 205 -3.61 14.28 8.74
C ALA A 205 -2.36 14.69 9.54
N LYS A 206 -2.49 14.83 10.87
CA LYS A 206 -1.38 15.12 11.79
C LYS A 206 -0.31 14.01 11.78
N ALA A 207 -0.75 12.75 11.76
CA ALA A 207 0.13 11.59 11.70
C ALA A 207 0.92 11.54 10.39
N MET A 208 0.27 11.79 9.25
CA MET A 208 0.93 11.84 7.94
C MET A 208 1.97 12.95 7.87
N ALA A 209 1.62 14.17 8.30
CA ALA A 209 2.56 15.29 8.37
C ALA A 209 3.78 14.98 9.25
N ARG A 210 3.58 14.24 10.37
CA ARG A 210 4.67 13.82 11.24
C ARG A 210 5.57 12.78 10.58
N ILE A 211 5.00 11.81 9.87
CA ILE A 211 5.76 10.83 9.09
C ILE A 211 6.61 11.55 8.03
N GLU A 212 6.04 12.50 7.30
CA GLU A 212 6.79 13.32 6.32
C GLU A 212 7.99 14.03 6.98
N GLN A 213 7.81 14.63 8.14
CA GLN A 213 8.90 15.29 8.88
C GLN A 213 9.99 14.30 9.30
N VAL A 214 9.61 13.10 9.75
CA VAL A 214 10.55 12.05 10.16
C VAL A 214 11.36 11.57 8.95
N LEU A 215 10.70 11.36 7.80
CA LEU A 215 11.36 10.95 6.54
C LEU A 215 12.28 12.05 5.99
N ALA A 216 11.87 13.32 6.06
CA ALA A 216 12.70 14.45 5.64
C ALA A 216 14.02 14.57 6.44
N ARG A 217 14.10 13.97 7.63
CA ARG A 217 15.33 13.88 8.44
C ARG A 217 16.26 12.73 8.03
N GLY A 218 15.89 11.94 7.01
CA GLY A 218 16.67 10.83 6.47
C GLY A 218 16.38 9.48 7.12
N THR A 219 15.25 9.33 7.82
CA THR A 219 14.78 8.03 8.32
C THR A 219 14.46 7.10 7.15
N THR A 220 14.89 5.85 7.25
CA THR A 220 14.60 4.78 6.29
C THR A 220 13.16 4.31 6.47
N LEU A 221 12.40 4.17 5.37
CA LEU A 221 10.99 3.74 5.42
C LEU A 221 10.81 2.33 4.82
N LEU A 222 10.12 1.47 5.56
CA LEU A 222 9.51 0.26 5.03
C LEU A 222 7.99 0.39 5.14
N PHE A 223 7.35 0.70 4.02
CA PHE A 223 5.89 0.84 3.94
C PHE A 223 5.26 -0.44 3.43
N VAL A 224 4.22 -0.92 4.10
CA VAL A 224 3.43 -2.07 3.64
C VAL A 224 1.96 -1.71 3.68
N GLY A 225 1.29 -1.87 2.57
CA GLY A 225 -0.12 -1.52 2.52
C GLY A 225 -0.74 -1.76 1.16
N HIS A 226 -2.02 -1.43 1.09
CA HIS A 226 -2.81 -1.46 -0.14
C HIS A 226 -3.11 -0.04 -0.66
N ASP A 227 -2.70 1.00 0.07
CA ASP A 227 -2.86 2.39 -0.38
C ASP A 227 -1.76 2.74 -1.41
N LEU A 228 -2.16 2.66 -2.66
CA LEU A 228 -1.27 2.91 -3.80
C LEU A 228 -0.88 4.38 -3.92
N ALA A 229 -1.68 5.31 -3.39
CA ALA A 229 -1.36 6.74 -3.41
C ALA A 229 -0.25 7.06 -2.41
N VAL A 230 -0.34 6.52 -1.18
CA VAL A 230 0.71 6.63 -0.17
C VAL A 230 2.02 6.02 -0.67
N LEU A 231 1.95 4.85 -1.31
CA LEU A 231 3.12 4.19 -1.88
C LEU A 231 3.80 5.04 -2.97
N LYS A 232 3.03 5.63 -3.88
CA LYS A 232 3.56 6.56 -4.90
C LYS A 232 4.16 7.82 -4.30
N ALA A 233 3.54 8.35 -3.24
CA ALA A 233 3.97 9.62 -2.64
C ALA A 233 5.26 9.51 -1.82
N PHE A 234 5.49 8.38 -1.15
CA PHE A 234 6.56 8.25 -0.17
C PHE A 234 7.68 7.29 -0.56
N CYS A 235 7.42 6.32 -1.45
CA CYS A 235 8.39 5.29 -1.74
C CYS A 235 9.23 5.60 -2.97
N HIS A 236 10.55 5.41 -2.85
CA HIS A 236 11.49 5.52 -3.96
C HIS A 236 11.47 4.26 -4.83
N ARG A 237 11.15 3.12 -4.22
CA ARG A 237 11.12 1.80 -4.83
C ARG A 237 9.96 0.99 -4.25
N ALA A 238 9.41 0.09 -5.02
CA ALA A 238 8.36 -0.82 -4.58
C ALA A 238 8.68 -2.28 -4.89
N MET A 239 8.04 -3.18 -4.16
CA MET A 239 8.18 -4.62 -4.29
C MET A 239 6.81 -5.29 -4.26
N LEU A 240 6.52 -6.12 -5.24
CA LEU A 240 5.31 -6.95 -5.30
C LEU A 240 5.58 -8.30 -4.64
N LEU A 241 4.86 -8.59 -3.58
CA LEU A 241 4.89 -9.88 -2.89
C LEU A 241 3.65 -10.70 -3.24
N GLU A 242 3.84 -11.89 -3.77
CA GLU A 242 2.76 -12.83 -4.10
C GLU A 242 3.10 -14.23 -3.61
N ARG A 243 2.18 -14.84 -2.83
CA ARG A 243 2.34 -16.20 -2.27
C ARG A 243 3.71 -16.42 -1.60
N GLY A 244 4.15 -15.42 -0.84
CA GLY A 244 5.40 -15.47 -0.10
C GLY A 244 6.67 -15.24 -0.92
N LYS A 245 6.57 -14.89 -2.20
CA LYS A 245 7.72 -14.64 -3.08
C LYS A 245 7.70 -13.22 -3.61
N VAL A 246 8.90 -12.66 -3.81
CA VAL A 246 9.07 -11.41 -4.56
C VAL A 246 8.89 -11.71 -6.03
N VAL A 247 7.90 -11.08 -6.66
CA VAL A 247 7.57 -11.26 -8.07
C VAL A 247 8.18 -10.16 -8.92
N MET A 248 8.18 -8.94 -8.39
CA MET A 248 8.71 -7.77 -9.09
C MET A 248 9.24 -6.77 -8.06
N GLU A 249 10.29 -6.08 -8.44
CA GLU A 249 10.86 -4.94 -7.71
C GLU A 249 11.26 -3.88 -8.72
N GLY A 250 10.96 -2.61 -8.44
CA GLY A 250 11.23 -1.51 -9.36
C GLY A 250 10.62 -0.18 -8.89
N LEU A 251 10.38 0.72 -9.84
CA LEU A 251 9.70 1.97 -9.56
C LEU A 251 8.27 1.72 -9.06
N PRO A 252 7.74 2.54 -8.16
CA PRO A 252 6.39 2.38 -7.63
C PRO A 252 5.32 2.27 -8.71
N GLU A 253 5.41 3.07 -9.77
CA GLU A 253 4.43 3.06 -10.87
C GLU A 253 4.40 1.73 -11.62
N ASP A 254 5.56 1.15 -11.90
CA ASP A 254 5.68 -0.14 -12.61
C ASP A 254 5.11 -1.28 -11.76
N VAL A 255 5.48 -1.31 -10.49
CA VAL A 255 5.04 -2.37 -9.56
C VAL A 255 3.55 -2.28 -9.27
N ILE A 256 2.99 -1.06 -9.17
CA ILE A 256 1.55 -0.83 -9.02
C ILE A 256 0.80 -1.30 -10.27
N THR A 257 1.31 -0.98 -11.45
CA THR A 257 0.70 -1.40 -12.73
C THR A 257 0.65 -2.92 -12.81
N GLU A 258 1.74 -3.61 -12.48
CA GLU A 258 1.80 -5.06 -12.44
C GLU A 258 0.84 -5.66 -11.39
N TYR A 259 0.79 -5.08 -10.19
CA TYR A 259 -0.15 -5.50 -9.14
C TYR A 259 -1.61 -5.41 -9.61
N LEU A 260 -1.99 -4.27 -10.20
CA LEU A 260 -3.34 -4.05 -10.71
C LEU A 260 -3.66 -5.00 -11.87
N HIS A 261 -2.72 -5.21 -12.78
CA HIS A 261 -2.87 -6.16 -13.89
C HIS A 261 -3.17 -7.58 -13.36
N ARG A 262 -2.36 -8.08 -12.42
CA ARG A 262 -2.57 -9.41 -11.79
C ARG A 262 -3.88 -9.51 -11.03
N ALA A 263 -4.23 -8.47 -10.26
CA ALA A 263 -5.49 -8.42 -9.53
C ALA A 263 -6.71 -8.50 -10.47
N HIS A 264 -6.64 -7.77 -11.58
CA HIS A 264 -7.70 -7.80 -12.59
C HIS A 264 -7.76 -9.14 -13.33
N THR A 265 -6.62 -9.70 -13.72
CA THR A 265 -6.55 -11.02 -14.35
C THR A 265 -7.22 -12.10 -13.48
N GLN A 266 -6.94 -12.09 -12.18
CA GLN A 266 -7.58 -13.02 -11.24
C GLN A 266 -9.08 -12.79 -11.10
N ASN A 267 -9.54 -11.55 -11.11
CA ASN A 267 -10.97 -11.24 -11.04
C ASN A 267 -11.69 -11.64 -12.33
N LEU A 268 -11.11 -11.37 -13.49
CA LEU A 268 -11.67 -11.74 -14.78
C LEU A 268 -11.78 -13.27 -14.93
N SER A 269 -10.77 -14.03 -14.46
CA SER A 269 -10.86 -15.50 -14.49
C SER A 269 -11.96 -16.05 -13.59
N LYS A 270 -12.18 -15.45 -12.41
CA LYS A 270 -13.30 -15.83 -11.51
C LYS A 270 -14.68 -15.54 -12.13
N LEU A 271 -14.78 -14.53 -12.96
CA LEU A 271 -16.02 -14.11 -13.65
C LEU A 271 -16.23 -14.81 -15.01
N GLY A 272 -15.32 -15.72 -15.40
CA GLY A 272 -15.44 -16.49 -16.65
C GLY A 272 -15.00 -15.74 -17.91
N TYR A 273 -14.53 -14.50 -17.80
CA TYR A 273 -14.11 -13.70 -18.96
C TYR A 273 -12.86 -14.24 -19.69
N GLN A 274 -12.06 -15.07 -19.04
CA GLN A 274 -10.88 -15.71 -19.67
C GLN A 274 -11.20 -16.96 -20.50
N GLN A 275 -12.45 -17.46 -20.49
CA GLN A 275 -12.80 -18.69 -21.22
C GLN A 275 -12.80 -18.52 -22.76
N GLN A 276 -12.61 -17.29 -23.26
CA GLN A 276 -12.64 -16.99 -24.71
C GLN A 276 -11.24 -16.91 -25.37
N GLY A 277 -10.18 -17.32 -24.67
CA GLY A 277 -8.82 -17.39 -25.26
C GLY A 277 -8.11 -16.03 -25.40
N GLN A 278 -8.63 -14.97 -24.78
CA GLN A 278 -8.05 -13.64 -24.82
C GLN A 278 -7.34 -13.35 -23.49
N GLU A 279 -6.05 -13.03 -23.57
CA GLU A 279 -5.26 -12.62 -22.42
C GLU A 279 -5.32 -11.10 -22.22
N LEU A 280 -5.46 -10.69 -20.96
CA LEU A 280 -5.30 -9.30 -20.58
C LEU A 280 -3.83 -8.90 -20.78
N GLN A 281 -3.59 -7.97 -21.67
CA GLN A 281 -2.24 -7.52 -21.99
C GLN A 281 -1.85 -6.33 -21.12
N ARG A 282 -0.59 -6.32 -20.72
CA ARG A 282 0.03 -5.14 -20.11
C ARG A 282 0.37 -4.14 -21.21
N LEU A 283 -0.01 -2.89 -21.00
CA LEU A 283 0.35 -1.72 -21.82
C LEU A 283 1.33 -0.86 -21.02
N ASP A 284 2.06 0.03 -21.68
CA ASP A 284 3.03 0.92 -21.01
C ASP A 284 2.36 1.73 -19.89
N ASP A 285 1.15 2.23 -20.14
CA ASP A 285 0.39 3.08 -19.21
C ASP A 285 -0.79 2.35 -18.53
N GLY A 286 -0.82 1.00 -18.54
CA GLY A 286 -1.94 0.28 -17.96
C GLY A 286 -2.11 -1.16 -18.44
N PHE A 287 -3.33 -1.55 -18.70
CA PHE A 287 -3.68 -2.87 -19.23
C PHE A 287 -4.99 -2.84 -20.03
N GLY A 288 -5.18 -3.83 -20.89
CA GLY A 288 -6.41 -4.00 -21.67
C GLY A 288 -6.37 -5.29 -22.48
N PHE A 289 -7.48 -5.60 -23.14
CA PHE A 289 -7.53 -6.66 -24.14
C PHE A 289 -7.21 -6.06 -25.53
N ASP A 290 -6.75 -6.88 -26.48
CA ASP A 290 -6.48 -6.42 -27.85
C ASP A 290 -7.70 -5.76 -28.51
N ASP A 291 -8.90 -6.26 -28.20
CA ASP A 291 -10.18 -5.84 -28.73
C ASP A 291 -11.01 -4.97 -27.79
N VAL A 292 -10.52 -4.69 -26.55
CA VAL A 292 -11.12 -3.73 -25.61
C VAL A 292 -10.01 -2.94 -24.94
N ARG A 293 -9.68 -1.78 -25.51
CA ARG A 293 -8.66 -0.88 -24.98
C ARG A 293 -8.82 0.56 -25.49
N VAL A 294 -8.15 1.48 -24.84
CA VAL A 294 -7.94 2.82 -25.37
C VAL A 294 -6.86 2.72 -26.45
N LEU A 295 -7.16 3.21 -27.65
CA LEU A 295 -6.25 3.20 -28.78
C LEU A 295 -5.42 4.48 -28.83
N GLU A 296 -6.08 5.60 -28.57
CA GLU A 296 -5.48 6.94 -28.64
C GLU A 296 -6.21 7.86 -27.66
N ALA A 297 -5.46 8.68 -26.98
CA ALA A 297 -5.99 9.72 -26.12
C ALA A 297 -5.17 10.99 -26.27
N SER A 298 -5.85 12.12 -26.46
CA SER A 298 -5.23 13.42 -26.62
C SER A 298 -6.00 14.51 -25.89
N VAL A 299 -5.32 15.59 -25.56
CA VAL A 299 -5.91 16.83 -25.06
C VAL A 299 -5.49 17.95 -25.99
N ASN A 300 -6.47 18.71 -26.53
CA ASN A 300 -6.26 19.73 -27.55
C ASN A 300 -5.40 19.22 -28.75
N GLY A 301 -5.55 17.93 -29.09
CA GLY A 301 -4.85 17.29 -30.21
C GLY A 301 -3.44 16.79 -29.91
N VAL A 302 -2.93 16.92 -28.68
CA VAL A 302 -1.58 16.48 -28.26
C VAL A 302 -1.64 15.57 -27.01
N ALA A 303 -0.57 14.82 -26.76
CA ALA A 303 -0.49 13.95 -25.59
C ALA A 303 -0.23 14.73 -24.28
N HIS A 304 0.40 15.90 -24.39
CA HIS A 304 0.66 16.80 -23.26
C HIS A 304 0.44 18.24 -23.71
N VAL A 305 -0.28 19.04 -22.92
CA VAL A 305 -0.54 20.43 -23.18
C VAL A 305 -0.28 21.31 -21.95
N ALA A 306 0.39 22.43 -22.14
CA ALA A 306 0.50 23.50 -21.15
C ALA A 306 -0.54 24.58 -21.47
N VAL A 307 -1.34 24.98 -20.48
CA VAL A 307 -2.44 25.93 -20.65
C VAL A 307 -2.49 26.92 -19.50
N GLY A 308 -3.05 28.09 -19.78
CA GLY A 308 -3.41 29.05 -18.73
C GLY A 308 -4.65 28.61 -17.93
N TYR A 309 -4.86 29.31 -16.82
CA TYR A 309 -6.07 29.13 -16.01
C TYR A 309 -7.33 29.37 -16.86
N ASP A 310 -8.32 28.53 -16.60
CA ASP A 310 -9.63 28.56 -17.23
C ASP A 310 -9.63 28.45 -18.78
N ALA A 311 -8.51 28.02 -19.37
CA ALA A 311 -8.42 27.73 -20.79
C ALA A 311 -9.34 26.58 -21.20
N PRO A 312 -9.91 26.56 -22.40
CA PRO A 312 -10.72 25.45 -22.88
C PRO A 312 -9.84 24.20 -23.13
N LEU A 313 -10.34 23.07 -22.69
CA LEU A 313 -9.73 21.76 -22.90
C LEU A 313 -10.70 20.84 -23.62
N GLU A 314 -10.23 20.18 -24.66
CA GLU A 314 -10.96 19.13 -25.37
C GLU A 314 -10.13 17.85 -25.35
N PHE A 315 -10.62 16.84 -24.63
CA PHE A 315 -10.04 15.50 -24.63
C PHE A 315 -10.74 14.65 -25.70
N VAL A 316 -9.96 14.03 -26.55
CA VAL A 316 -10.44 13.12 -27.60
C VAL A 316 -9.86 11.74 -27.31
N LEU A 317 -10.73 10.76 -27.08
CA LEU A 317 -10.39 9.41 -26.67
C LEU A 317 -10.96 8.43 -27.68
N ARG A 318 -10.10 7.66 -28.36
CA ARG A 318 -10.53 6.57 -29.24
C ARG A 318 -10.39 5.26 -28.49
N VAL A 319 -11.49 4.53 -28.41
CA VAL A 319 -11.55 3.25 -27.71
C VAL A 319 -12.04 2.18 -28.66
N ARG A 320 -11.44 0.98 -28.54
CA ARG A 320 -11.90 -0.22 -29.22
C ARG A 320 -12.82 -0.99 -28.26
N LEU A 321 -13.96 -1.42 -28.78
CA LEU A 321 -14.95 -2.22 -28.06
C LEU A 321 -15.30 -3.47 -28.89
N ARG A 322 -15.66 -4.55 -28.21
CA ARG A 322 -16.18 -5.77 -28.81
C ARG A 322 -17.69 -5.93 -28.51
N PRO A 323 -18.41 -6.73 -29.30
CA PRO A 323 -19.87 -6.84 -29.22
C PRO A 323 -20.42 -7.45 -27.93
N ASP A 324 -19.63 -8.26 -27.23
CA ASP A 324 -20.01 -8.93 -25.99
C ASP A 324 -19.95 -8.03 -24.74
N VAL A 325 -19.42 -6.81 -24.86
CA VAL A 325 -19.52 -5.78 -23.83
C VAL A 325 -20.94 -5.20 -23.85
N VAL A 326 -21.77 -5.67 -22.93
CA VAL A 326 -23.22 -5.40 -22.94
C VAL A 326 -23.54 -3.99 -22.47
N HIS A 327 -22.84 -3.53 -21.44
CA HIS A 327 -23.05 -2.21 -20.83
C HIS A 327 -21.74 -1.41 -20.79
N PRO A 328 -21.22 -0.98 -21.98
CA PRO A 328 -19.93 -0.30 -22.04
C PRO A 328 -19.98 1.06 -21.33
N LEU A 329 -19.11 1.21 -20.35
CA LEU A 329 -18.96 2.40 -19.53
C LEU A 329 -17.48 2.82 -19.52
N MET A 330 -17.22 4.10 -19.79
CA MET A 330 -15.92 4.70 -19.54
C MET A 330 -15.99 5.51 -18.24
N ILE A 331 -14.98 5.38 -17.41
CA ILE A 331 -14.71 6.32 -16.33
C ILE A 331 -13.49 7.14 -16.73
N PHE A 332 -13.70 8.44 -16.82
CA PHE A 332 -12.67 9.44 -17.07
C PHE A 332 -12.39 10.16 -15.76
N ASP A 333 -11.18 10.07 -15.24
CA ASP A 333 -10.76 10.71 -14.00
C ASP A 333 -9.59 11.66 -14.28
N LEU A 334 -9.61 12.84 -13.69
CA LEU A 334 -8.49 13.76 -13.64
C LEU A 334 -7.76 13.60 -12.30
N MET A 335 -6.45 13.38 -12.37
CA MET A 335 -5.60 13.07 -11.23
C MET A 335 -4.51 14.13 -11.07
N ASP A 336 -4.08 14.41 -9.85
CA ASP A 336 -2.84 15.14 -9.59
C ASP A 336 -1.60 14.24 -9.76
N THR A 337 -0.41 14.80 -9.62
CA THR A 337 0.86 14.06 -9.70
C THR A 337 1.05 13.06 -8.56
N ARG A 338 0.34 13.22 -7.43
CA ARG A 338 0.35 12.32 -6.28
C ARG A 338 -0.64 11.14 -6.45
N GLY A 339 -1.40 11.13 -7.55
CA GLY A 339 -2.40 10.11 -7.83
C GLY A 339 -3.74 10.34 -7.12
N MET A 340 -3.96 11.54 -6.58
CA MET A 340 -5.25 11.91 -6.00
C MET A 340 -6.24 12.26 -7.12
N GLN A 341 -7.42 11.67 -7.06
CA GLN A 341 -8.51 11.98 -7.98
C GLN A 341 -9.14 13.33 -7.62
N LEU A 342 -9.07 14.27 -8.56
CA LEU A 342 -9.67 15.59 -8.41
C LEU A 342 -11.15 15.60 -8.81
N CYS A 343 -11.43 15.06 -9.97
CA CYS A 343 -12.79 14.91 -10.49
C CYS A 343 -12.88 13.69 -11.40
N GLY A 344 -14.07 13.24 -11.68
CA GLY A 344 -14.28 12.13 -12.60
C GLY A 344 -15.69 12.10 -13.17
N ARG A 345 -15.82 11.50 -14.35
CA ARG A 345 -17.09 11.36 -15.05
C ARG A 345 -17.30 9.92 -15.49
N ARG A 346 -18.50 9.40 -15.27
CA ARG A 346 -18.97 8.15 -15.85
C ARG A 346 -19.66 8.45 -17.17
N ILE A 347 -19.16 7.86 -18.26
CA ILE A 347 -19.63 8.11 -19.62
C ILE A 347 -20.13 6.79 -20.18
N ARG A 348 -21.44 6.68 -20.40
CA ARG A 348 -22.02 5.52 -21.07
C ARG A 348 -21.71 5.59 -22.56
N MET A 349 -21.20 4.50 -23.09
CA MET A 349 -20.87 4.37 -24.50
C MET A 349 -21.94 3.54 -25.23
N PRO A 350 -22.08 3.71 -26.54
CA PRO A 350 -22.98 2.88 -27.32
C PRO A 350 -22.45 1.44 -27.37
N ARG A 351 -23.38 0.48 -27.33
CA ARG A 351 -23.06 -0.91 -27.62
C ARG A 351 -22.72 -1.06 -29.10
N VAL A 352 -21.67 -1.79 -29.39
CA VAL A 352 -21.27 -2.08 -30.79
C VAL A 352 -21.79 -3.44 -31.22
N ALA A 353 -22.32 -3.54 -32.44
CA ALA A 353 -22.83 -4.82 -32.98
C ALA A 353 -21.69 -5.69 -33.56
N VAL A 354 -20.59 -5.05 -33.97
CA VAL A 354 -19.35 -5.65 -34.47
C VAL A 354 -18.21 -4.96 -33.76
N ALA A 355 -17.08 -5.64 -33.60
CA ALA A 355 -15.89 -5.02 -33.02
C ALA A 355 -15.54 -3.73 -33.75
N GLY A 356 -15.50 -2.63 -33.04
CA GLY A 356 -15.38 -1.29 -33.63
C GLY A 356 -14.77 -0.28 -32.71
N GLU A 357 -14.58 0.91 -33.25
CA GLU A 357 -13.99 2.05 -32.54
C GLU A 357 -15.08 3.06 -32.18
N VAL A 358 -15.01 3.54 -30.94
CA VAL A 358 -15.89 4.59 -30.43
C VAL A 358 -15.03 5.77 -30.03
N THR A 359 -15.39 6.98 -30.49
CA THR A 359 -14.72 8.22 -30.09
C THR A 359 -15.52 8.90 -29.01
N VAL A 360 -14.88 9.17 -27.89
CA VAL A 360 -15.43 9.92 -26.76
C VAL A 360 -14.74 11.29 -26.71
N ARG A 361 -15.55 12.36 -26.64
CA ARG A 361 -15.06 13.72 -26.45
C ARG A 361 -15.49 14.25 -25.09
N VAL A 362 -14.55 14.81 -24.35
CA VAL A 362 -14.79 15.44 -23.06
C VAL A 362 -14.29 16.86 -23.11
N SER A 363 -15.21 17.83 -23.00
CA SER A 363 -14.86 19.25 -22.99
C SER A 363 -15.00 19.79 -21.56
N MET A 364 -14.00 20.53 -21.11
CA MET A 364 -13.99 21.19 -19.81
C MET A 364 -13.12 22.46 -19.85
N ARG A 365 -13.09 23.22 -18.75
CA ARG A 365 -12.17 24.34 -18.58
C ARG A 365 -11.07 23.96 -17.59
N ALA A 366 -9.89 24.53 -17.77
CA ALA A 366 -8.73 24.33 -16.90
C ALA A 366 -8.84 25.16 -15.61
N SER A 367 -9.98 25.07 -14.90
CA SER A 367 -10.22 25.79 -13.65
C SER A 367 -9.53 25.13 -12.47
N LEU A 368 -8.20 24.95 -12.57
CA LEU A 368 -7.34 24.19 -11.67
C LEU A 368 -6.21 25.08 -11.16
N GLN A 369 -5.61 24.74 -10.03
CA GLN A 369 -4.39 25.39 -9.56
C GLN A 369 -3.21 25.09 -10.48
N MET A 370 -2.15 25.90 -10.38
CA MET A 370 -0.88 25.65 -11.06
C MET A 370 -0.36 24.24 -10.71
N GLY A 371 -0.04 23.46 -11.74
CA GLY A 371 0.46 22.10 -11.52
C GLY A 371 0.24 21.20 -12.74
N VAL A 372 0.79 20.00 -12.65
CA VAL A 372 0.64 18.94 -13.66
C VAL A 372 -0.47 17.99 -13.26
N TYR A 373 -1.31 17.65 -14.23
CA TYR A 373 -2.46 16.77 -14.05
C TYR A 373 -2.45 15.67 -15.12
N ARG A 374 -2.88 14.47 -14.73
CA ARG A 374 -2.90 13.28 -15.59
C ARG A 374 -4.31 12.75 -15.71
N VAL A 375 -4.62 12.15 -16.83
CA VAL A 375 -5.90 11.49 -17.07
C VAL A 375 -5.75 10.01 -16.77
N ARG A 376 -6.74 9.46 -16.04
CA ARG A 376 -6.93 8.03 -15.85
C ARG A 376 -8.24 7.61 -16.51
N MET A 377 -8.17 6.62 -17.38
CA MET A 377 -9.30 6.06 -18.09
C MET A 377 -9.51 4.61 -17.71
N ARG A 378 -10.75 4.22 -17.47
CA ARG A 378 -11.15 2.85 -17.20
C ARG A 378 -12.32 2.47 -18.09
N LEU A 379 -12.21 1.39 -18.83
CA LEU A 379 -13.30 0.81 -19.62
C LEU A 379 -13.91 -0.33 -18.83
N LEU A 380 -15.21 -0.34 -18.69
CA LEU A 380 -15.96 -1.30 -17.89
C LEU A 380 -17.12 -1.90 -18.67
N ASP A 381 -17.46 -3.13 -18.31
CA ASP A 381 -18.81 -3.64 -18.53
C ASP A 381 -19.58 -3.53 -17.21
N SER A 382 -20.64 -2.76 -17.16
CA SER A 382 -21.29 -2.34 -15.92
C SER A 382 -22.80 -2.23 -16.01
N ASP A 383 -23.48 -3.20 -15.43
CA ASP A 383 -24.94 -3.20 -15.25
C ASP A 383 -25.40 -2.16 -14.23
N SER A 384 -24.63 -1.98 -13.16
CA SER A 384 -24.96 -1.10 -12.03
C SER A 384 -23.72 -0.52 -11.38
N VAL A 385 -23.89 0.39 -10.43
CA VAL A 385 -22.78 0.96 -9.65
C VAL A 385 -22.04 -0.11 -8.82
N GLN A 386 -22.74 -1.17 -8.44
CA GLN A 386 -22.20 -2.23 -7.57
C GLN A 386 -21.65 -3.44 -8.33
N GLN A 387 -22.14 -3.69 -9.56
CA GLN A 387 -21.67 -4.79 -10.40
C GLN A 387 -21.00 -4.23 -11.65
N HIS A 388 -19.67 -4.24 -11.66
CA HIS A 388 -18.88 -3.79 -12.80
C HIS A 388 -17.61 -4.61 -12.95
N VAL A 389 -17.21 -4.82 -14.19
CA VAL A 389 -15.97 -5.50 -14.56
C VAL A 389 -15.10 -4.51 -15.30
N VAL A 390 -13.89 -4.26 -14.81
CA VAL A 390 -12.92 -3.41 -15.52
C VAL A 390 -12.28 -4.24 -16.62
N LEU A 391 -12.42 -3.79 -17.86
CA LEU A 391 -11.90 -4.46 -19.05
C LEU A 391 -10.57 -3.87 -19.51
N ALA A 392 -10.40 -2.56 -19.35
CA ALA A 392 -9.14 -1.88 -19.63
C ALA A 392 -8.93 -0.69 -18.69
N ARG A 393 -7.67 -0.35 -18.46
CA ARG A 393 -7.24 0.82 -17.71
C ARG A 393 -6.02 1.44 -18.38
N GLN A 394 -6.03 2.75 -18.49
CA GLN A 394 -4.89 3.54 -18.90
C GLN A 394 -4.75 4.76 -17.98
N GLU A 395 -3.52 5.11 -17.60
CA GLU A 395 -3.22 6.22 -16.70
C GLU A 395 -1.91 6.89 -17.14
N GLY A 396 -1.88 8.22 -17.15
CA GLY A 396 -0.66 8.97 -17.45
C GLY A 396 -0.78 9.84 -18.70
N SER A 397 -1.33 9.30 -19.77
CA SER A 397 -1.58 10.04 -21.02
C SER A 397 -3.08 10.05 -21.34
N PRO A 398 -3.67 11.20 -21.78
CA PRO A 398 -3.03 12.51 -21.91
C PRO A 398 -2.81 13.20 -20.57
N SER A 399 -1.94 14.21 -20.56
CA SER A 399 -1.64 15.03 -19.40
C SER A 399 -1.71 16.52 -19.73
N LEU A 400 -1.94 17.34 -18.72
CA LEU A 400 -1.98 18.79 -18.85
C LEU A 400 -1.20 19.47 -17.75
N GLU A 401 -0.64 20.63 -18.04
CA GLU A 401 0.00 21.52 -17.09
C GLU A 401 -0.73 22.85 -17.06
N VAL A 402 -1.17 23.29 -15.88
CA VAL A 402 -1.68 24.64 -15.67
C VAL A 402 -0.53 25.49 -15.17
N VAL A 403 -0.18 26.53 -15.93
CA VAL A 403 1.03 27.35 -15.69
C VAL A 403 0.78 28.58 -14.83
N ASP A 404 -0.48 29.01 -14.68
CA ASP A 404 -0.82 30.22 -13.92
C ASP A 404 -1.01 29.90 -12.42
N ASP A 405 -0.43 30.74 -11.56
CA ASP A 405 -0.68 30.71 -10.12
C ASP A 405 -1.98 31.46 -9.80
N ASN A 406 -3.01 30.73 -9.38
CA ASN A 406 -4.35 31.26 -9.11
C ASN A 406 -4.75 31.18 -7.63
N ARG A 407 -3.80 31.10 -6.71
CA ARG A 407 -4.06 30.99 -5.27
C ARG A 407 -4.79 32.19 -4.70
N GLU A 408 -4.68 33.34 -5.35
CA GLU A 408 -5.43 34.55 -4.96
C GLU A 408 -6.90 34.52 -5.42
N VAL A 409 -7.23 33.69 -6.43
CA VAL A 409 -8.58 33.59 -7.00
C VAL A 409 -9.43 32.58 -6.25
N PHE A 410 -8.84 31.45 -5.85
CA PHE A 410 -9.53 30.41 -5.08
C PHE A 410 -8.55 29.58 -4.24
N THR A 411 -9.06 29.03 -3.16
CA THR A 411 -8.33 28.08 -2.30
C THR A 411 -8.82 26.67 -2.60
N GLY A 412 -7.90 25.69 -2.72
CA GLY A 412 -8.25 24.32 -3.07
C GLY A 412 -7.65 23.94 -4.42
N LEU A 413 -7.94 22.72 -4.90
CA LEU A 413 -7.30 22.15 -6.09
C LEU A 413 -8.02 22.56 -7.39
N PHE A 414 -9.29 22.91 -7.33
CA PHE A 414 -10.09 23.33 -8.47
C PHE A 414 -11.14 24.37 -8.04
N ASN A 415 -11.48 25.25 -8.98
CA ASN A 415 -12.50 26.27 -8.76
C ASN A 415 -13.88 25.71 -9.09
N LEU A 416 -14.77 25.72 -8.08
CA LEU A 416 -16.20 25.45 -8.30
C LEU A 416 -16.90 26.79 -8.61
N PRO A 417 -17.79 26.85 -9.62
CA PRO A 417 -18.58 28.06 -9.86
C PRO A 417 -19.40 28.40 -8.64
N MET A 418 -19.12 29.55 -8.02
CA MET A 418 -19.82 30.08 -6.85
C MET A 418 -20.27 31.51 -7.15
N GLN A 419 -21.50 31.85 -6.73
CA GLN A 419 -21.96 33.23 -6.67
C GLN A 419 -21.71 33.75 -5.25
N VAL A 420 -20.94 34.80 -5.12
CA VAL A 420 -20.62 35.44 -3.84
C VAL A 420 -21.19 36.85 -3.85
N GLU A 421 -22.14 37.16 -2.93
CA GLU A 421 -22.64 38.50 -2.67
C GLU A 421 -22.08 38.98 -1.34
N VAL A 422 -21.38 40.12 -1.38
CA VAL A 422 -20.86 40.76 -0.19
C VAL A 422 -21.77 41.94 0.10
N GLY A 423 -22.64 41.84 1.13
CA GLY A 423 -23.44 42.97 1.64
C GLY A 423 -22.55 43.97 2.39
N ALA A 424 -22.75 45.26 2.15
CA ALA A 424 -22.07 46.36 2.84
C ALA A 424 -22.72 46.64 4.20
#